data_d2e7f5fd8edc44f338938a814cdb88eb
#
_entry.id   d2e7f5fd8edc44f338938a814cdb88eb
#
_cell.length_a   1.000
_cell.length_b   1.000
_cell.length_c   1.000
_cell.angle_alpha   90.00
_cell.angle_beta   90.00
_cell.angle_gamma   90.00
#
_symmetry.space_group_name_H-M   'P 1'
#
loop_
_entity.id
_entity.type
_entity.pdbx_description
1 polymer ?
#
loop_
_entity_poly.entity_id
_entity_poly.type
_entity_poly.pdbx_seq_one_letter_code
_entity_poly.pdbx_strand_id
1 'polypeptide(L)'
;MDAARTSGRTEKADPTGARQVRNSLFWAALIAGTGTLGGFISQFPYGLLYVGVLIVLAAAGLGAGVAGSNWNRAGAATVVGFGTMALGVFAGSNLNESYLKLLGERVDAVVVTSREYRNAKGDTRFSCRVSDSSGESHELDALRNCYDRVPPGGHVFLFKDRLGGLDPWMDTDGGRALDPLGLGITGSLLLLVGGTMFTAGQRRRSDRDLHAEHLRKHGPPWRSRR
;
A
#
# COMPACT_ATOMS: atom_id res chain seq x y z
N MET A 1 26.91 3.24 -64.08
CA MET A 1 25.97 4.12 -63.36
C MET A 1 25.02 3.22 -62.59
N ASP A 2 25.46 2.77 -61.41
CA ASP A 2 24.69 1.91 -60.53
C ASP A 2 23.96 2.74 -59.47
N ALA A 3 22.65 2.83 -59.62
CA ALA A 3 21.78 3.54 -58.66
C ALA A 3 21.60 2.59 -57.43
N ALA A 4 22.25 2.97 -56.33
CA ALA A 4 22.08 2.33 -55.04
C ALA A 4 20.64 2.50 -54.57
N ARG A 5 19.83 1.41 -54.63
CA ARG A 5 18.53 1.29 -53.97
C ARG A 5 18.75 1.21 -52.49
N THR A 6 18.67 2.37 -51.82
CA THR A 6 18.45 2.45 -50.37
C THR A 6 17.04 1.95 -50.07
N SER A 7 16.96 0.67 -49.79
CA SER A 7 15.77 0.04 -49.22
C SER A 7 15.48 0.64 -47.84
N GLY A 8 14.59 1.62 -47.79
CA GLY A 8 14.04 2.14 -46.55
C GLY A 8 13.31 1.05 -45.80
N ARG A 9 14.01 0.35 -44.94
CA ARG A 9 13.46 -0.61 -43.99
C ARG A 9 12.68 0.27 -42.96
N THR A 10 11.38 0.40 -43.21
CA THR A 10 10.46 0.92 -42.18
C THR A 10 10.60 -0.04 -40.99
N GLU A 11 11.32 0.43 -39.96
CA GLU A 11 11.46 -0.24 -38.68
C GLU A 11 10.06 -0.36 -38.08
N LYS A 12 9.42 -1.50 -38.34
CA LYS A 12 8.14 -1.87 -37.70
C LYS A 12 8.42 -1.86 -36.22
N ALA A 13 7.84 -0.89 -35.50
CA ALA A 13 7.88 -0.83 -34.04
C ALA A 13 7.62 -2.21 -33.46
N ASP A 14 8.58 -2.73 -32.71
CA ASP A 14 8.59 -4.11 -32.24
C ASP A 14 7.35 -4.36 -31.36
N PRO A 15 6.36 -5.19 -31.78
CA PRO A 15 5.13 -5.42 -31.02
C PRO A 15 5.42 -6.09 -29.67
N THR A 16 6.62 -6.61 -29.45
CA THR A 16 7.09 -7.18 -28.19
C THR A 16 7.26 -6.11 -27.13
N GLY A 17 7.74 -4.92 -27.46
CA GLY A 17 7.91 -3.80 -26.51
C GLY A 17 6.60 -3.33 -25.92
N ALA A 18 5.57 -3.10 -26.74
CA ALA A 18 4.25 -2.63 -26.26
C ALA A 18 3.57 -3.67 -25.35
N ARG A 19 3.69 -4.96 -25.66
CA ARG A 19 3.16 -6.04 -24.84
C ARG A 19 3.86 -6.13 -23.49
N GLN A 20 5.17 -5.92 -23.46
CA GLN A 20 5.97 -5.92 -22.25
C GLN A 20 5.60 -4.75 -21.34
N VAL A 21 5.48 -3.54 -21.90
CA VAL A 21 5.05 -2.34 -21.14
C VAL A 21 3.68 -2.58 -20.52
N ARG A 22 2.70 -3.02 -21.31
CA ARG A 22 1.34 -3.29 -20.82
C ARG A 22 1.33 -4.32 -19.69
N ASN A 23 2.08 -5.40 -19.82
CA ASN A 23 2.15 -6.44 -18.81
C ASN A 23 2.84 -5.93 -17.51
N SER A 24 3.91 -5.14 -17.64
CA SER A 24 4.60 -4.55 -16.48
C SER A 24 3.71 -3.54 -15.76
N LEU A 25 2.96 -2.73 -16.51
CA LEU A 25 2.00 -1.78 -15.96
C LEU A 25 0.83 -2.50 -15.27
N PHE A 26 0.33 -3.58 -15.87
CA PHE A 26 -0.72 -4.40 -15.26
C PHE A 26 -0.30 -4.94 -13.90
N TRP A 27 0.90 -5.55 -13.81
CA TRP A 27 1.40 -6.07 -12.54
C TRP A 27 1.69 -4.98 -11.52
N ALA A 28 2.21 -3.84 -11.95
CA ALA A 28 2.43 -2.69 -11.08
C ALA A 28 1.13 -2.18 -10.48
N ALA A 29 0.10 -1.98 -11.31
CA ALA A 29 -1.22 -1.53 -10.87
C ALA A 29 -1.93 -2.58 -10.00
N LEU A 30 -1.84 -3.86 -10.37
CA LEU A 30 -2.44 -4.97 -9.63
C LEU A 30 -1.87 -5.07 -8.22
N ILE A 31 -0.55 -5.12 -8.07
CA ILE A 31 0.09 -5.31 -6.76
C ILE A 31 -0.10 -4.08 -5.87
N ALA A 32 0.20 -2.88 -6.40
CA ALA A 32 0.03 -1.65 -5.63
C ALA A 32 -1.45 -1.40 -5.28
N GLY A 33 -2.36 -1.61 -6.23
CA GLY A 33 -3.81 -1.45 -6.01
C GLY A 33 -4.37 -2.47 -5.01
N THR A 34 -4.02 -3.75 -5.15
CA THR A 34 -4.47 -4.80 -4.22
C THR A 34 -3.91 -4.59 -2.82
N GLY A 35 -2.64 -4.18 -2.68
CA GLY A 35 -2.04 -3.83 -1.39
C GLY A 35 -2.77 -2.66 -0.71
N THR A 36 -3.09 -1.62 -1.47
CA THR A 36 -3.84 -0.44 -1.00
C THR A 36 -5.26 -0.82 -0.58
N LEU A 37 -5.99 -1.57 -1.42
CA LEU A 37 -7.35 -2.02 -1.12
C LEU A 37 -7.39 -2.96 0.08
N GLY A 38 -6.45 -3.89 0.19
CA GLY A 38 -6.35 -4.78 1.35
C GLY A 38 -6.13 -4.01 2.64
N GLY A 39 -5.26 -2.99 2.61
CA GLY A 39 -5.07 -2.07 3.74
C GLY A 39 -6.35 -1.32 4.12
N PHE A 40 -7.11 -0.83 3.15
CA PHE A 40 -8.39 -0.17 3.42
C PHE A 40 -9.44 -1.15 3.97
N ILE A 41 -9.56 -2.35 3.40
CA ILE A 41 -10.48 -3.40 3.89
C ILE A 41 -10.17 -3.78 5.33
N SER A 42 -8.91 -3.75 5.75
CA SER A 42 -8.53 -4.06 7.14
C SER A 42 -9.05 -3.05 8.17
N GLN A 43 -9.56 -1.89 7.75
CA GLN A 43 -10.14 -0.87 8.63
C GLN A 43 -11.60 -1.17 9.01
N PHE A 44 -12.25 -2.09 8.31
CA PHE A 44 -13.63 -2.47 8.62
C PHE A 44 -13.67 -3.39 9.84
N PRO A 45 -14.68 -3.22 10.73
CA PRO A 45 -14.92 -4.09 11.87
C PRO A 45 -15.35 -5.53 11.44
N TYR A 46 -15.75 -6.35 12.40
CA TYR A 46 -16.35 -7.68 12.16
C TYR A 46 -15.43 -8.71 11.49
N GLY A 47 -14.13 -8.67 11.80
CA GLY A 47 -13.17 -9.68 11.31
C GLY A 47 -12.61 -9.42 9.90
N LEU A 48 -13.06 -8.38 9.22
CA LEU A 48 -12.52 -7.96 7.92
C LEU A 48 -11.04 -7.52 8.01
N LEU A 49 -10.56 -7.20 9.21
CA LEU A 49 -9.13 -7.00 9.47
C LEU A 49 -8.28 -8.18 8.95
N TYR A 50 -8.68 -9.41 9.27
CA TYR A 50 -7.93 -10.59 8.82
C TYR A 50 -7.98 -10.78 7.31
N VAL A 51 -9.14 -10.49 6.70
CA VAL A 51 -9.30 -10.55 5.24
C VAL A 51 -8.39 -9.51 4.57
N GLY A 52 -8.39 -8.27 5.05
CA GLY A 52 -7.52 -7.21 4.55
C GLY A 52 -6.04 -7.57 4.66
N VAL A 53 -5.62 -8.06 5.82
CA VAL A 53 -4.23 -8.52 6.06
C VAL A 53 -3.86 -9.66 5.10
N LEU A 54 -4.72 -10.66 4.91
CA LEU A 54 -4.47 -11.76 3.96
C LEU A 54 -4.33 -11.26 2.52
N ILE A 55 -5.16 -10.29 2.11
CA ILE A 55 -5.05 -9.66 0.79
C ILE A 55 -3.69 -8.97 0.62
N VAL A 56 -3.24 -8.19 1.63
CA VAL A 56 -1.94 -7.52 1.60
C VAL A 56 -0.80 -8.53 1.53
N LEU A 57 -0.83 -9.59 2.34
CA LEU A 57 0.17 -10.66 2.34
C LEU A 57 0.20 -11.40 1.00
N ALA A 58 -0.96 -11.71 0.44
CA ALA A 58 -1.06 -12.34 -0.88
C ALA A 58 -0.48 -11.43 -1.98
N ALA A 59 -0.82 -10.14 -1.98
CA ALA A 59 -0.26 -9.17 -2.93
C ALA A 59 1.26 -9.05 -2.79
N ALA A 60 1.78 -8.95 -1.55
CA ALA A 60 3.22 -8.89 -1.29
C ALA A 60 3.94 -10.16 -1.77
N GLY A 61 3.39 -11.35 -1.45
CA GLY A 61 3.94 -12.64 -1.88
C GLY A 61 3.92 -12.82 -3.40
N LEU A 62 2.80 -12.50 -4.05
CA LEU A 62 2.68 -12.55 -5.50
C LEU A 62 3.63 -11.57 -6.19
N GLY A 63 3.68 -10.33 -5.70
CA GLY A 63 4.58 -9.30 -6.24
C GLY A 63 6.05 -9.70 -6.12
N ALA A 64 6.46 -10.16 -4.94
CA ALA A 64 7.81 -10.66 -4.70
C ALA A 64 8.12 -11.91 -5.55
N GLY A 65 7.16 -12.84 -5.66
CA GLY A 65 7.30 -14.04 -6.49
C GLY A 65 7.47 -13.71 -7.98
N VAL A 66 6.64 -12.83 -8.53
CA VAL A 66 6.74 -12.40 -9.93
C VAL A 66 8.06 -11.66 -10.19
N ALA A 67 8.45 -10.73 -9.32
CA ALA A 67 9.69 -9.97 -9.48
C ALA A 67 10.93 -10.85 -9.28
N GLY A 68 10.91 -11.75 -8.30
CA GLY A 68 12.03 -12.59 -7.93
C GLY A 68 12.23 -13.78 -8.88
N SER A 69 11.21 -14.62 -9.04
CA SER A 69 11.31 -15.87 -9.83
C SER A 69 11.08 -15.65 -11.31
N ASN A 70 10.00 -14.96 -11.71
CA ASN A 70 9.66 -14.83 -13.13
C ASN A 70 10.54 -13.81 -13.87
N TRP A 71 11.02 -12.77 -13.16
CA TRP A 71 11.83 -11.71 -13.75
C TRP A 71 13.29 -11.74 -13.32
N ASN A 72 13.64 -12.69 -12.44
CA ASN A 72 15.01 -12.89 -11.91
C ASN A 72 15.61 -11.60 -11.31
N ARG A 73 14.80 -10.86 -10.50
CA ARG A 73 15.16 -9.60 -9.88
C ARG A 73 14.96 -9.65 -8.35
N ALA A 74 15.86 -10.36 -7.65
CA ALA A 74 15.76 -10.55 -6.21
C ALA A 74 15.67 -9.25 -5.41
N GLY A 75 16.45 -8.22 -5.75
CA GLY A 75 16.36 -6.91 -5.08
C GLY A 75 15.01 -6.24 -5.28
N ALA A 76 14.41 -6.33 -6.47
CA ALA A 76 13.06 -5.82 -6.71
C ALA A 76 12.01 -6.61 -5.91
N ALA A 77 12.16 -7.93 -5.80
CA ALA A 77 11.27 -8.78 -5.01
C ALA A 77 11.21 -8.34 -3.54
N THR A 78 12.38 -8.05 -2.94
CA THR A 78 12.46 -7.55 -1.56
C THR A 78 11.76 -6.21 -1.40
N VAL A 79 12.03 -5.24 -2.28
CA VAL A 79 11.41 -3.91 -2.23
C VAL A 79 9.90 -4.01 -2.42
N VAL A 80 9.43 -4.81 -3.36
CA VAL A 80 8.00 -5.01 -3.62
C VAL A 80 7.32 -5.69 -2.44
N GLY A 81 7.90 -6.76 -1.88
CA GLY A 81 7.33 -7.48 -0.74
C GLY A 81 7.14 -6.58 0.48
N PHE A 82 8.22 -5.98 0.97
CA PHE A 82 8.17 -5.10 2.14
C PHE A 82 7.41 -3.79 1.85
N GLY A 83 7.60 -3.22 0.66
CA GLY A 83 6.90 -2.00 0.24
C GLY A 83 5.39 -2.20 0.18
N THR A 84 4.90 -3.36 -0.30
CA THR A 84 3.46 -3.67 -0.32
C THR A 84 2.89 -3.83 1.09
N MET A 85 3.64 -4.46 2.02
CA MET A 85 3.23 -4.55 3.43
C MET A 85 3.13 -3.16 4.06
N ALA A 86 4.17 -2.33 3.89
CA ALA A 86 4.17 -0.95 4.37
C ALA A 86 3.02 -0.14 3.74
N LEU A 87 2.81 -0.26 2.43
CA LEU A 87 1.71 0.38 1.72
C LEU A 87 0.35 -0.01 2.31
N GLY A 88 0.11 -1.30 2.59
CA GLY A 88 -1.13 -1.77 3.20
C GLY A 88 -1.39 -1.13 4.58
N VAL A 89 -0.36 -1.02 5.41
CA VAL A 89 -0.47 -0.41 6.74
C VAL A 89 -0.78 1.09 6.65
N PHE A 90 0.01 1.85 5.88
CA PHE A 90 -0.15 3.31 5.79
C PHE A 90 -1.37 3.72 4.96
N ALA A 91 -1.64 3.03 3.85
CA ALA A 91 -2.80 3.34 3.02
C ALA A 91 -4.12 3.06 3.75
N GLY A 92 -4.19 2.01 4.58
CA GLY A 92 -5.38 1.67 5.34
C GLY A 92 -5.87 2.83 6.20
N SER A 93 -5.03 3.31 7.11
CA SER A 93 -5.38 4.42 8.02
C SER A 93 -5.62 5.73 7.28
N ASN A 94 -4.74 6.11 6.34
CA ASN A 94 -4.85 7.37 5.62
C ASN A 94 -6.07 7.44 4.69
N LEU A 95 -6.41 6.34 4.01
CA LEU A 95 -7.61 6.29 3.17
C LEU A 95 -8.88 6.27 4.01
N ASN A 96 -8.87 5.60 5.17
CA ASN A 96 -10.00 5.61 6.09
C ASN A 96 -10.27 7.04 6.62
N GLU A 97 -9.25 7.73 7.12
CA GLU A 97 -9.37 9.13 7.53
C GLU A 97 -9.86 10.01 6.38
N SER A 98 -9.24 9.90 5.20
CA SER A 98 -9.60 10.70 4.04
C SER A 98 -11.05 10.43 3.59
N TYR A 99 -11.47 9.18 3.56
CA TYR A 99 -12.84 8.80 3.23
C TYR A 99 -13.84 9.40 4.21
N LEU A 100 -13.60 9.24 5.52
CA LEU A 100 -14.49 9.75 6.56
C LEU A 100 -14.54 11.27 6.57
N LYS A 101 -13.41 11.96 6.43
CA LYS A 101 -13.37 13.44 6.37
C LYS A 101 -14.03 14.02 5.13
N LEU A 102 -13.90 13.36 3.97
CA LEU A 102 -14.46 13.87 2.70
C LEU A 102 -15.94 13.51 2.51
N LEU A 103 -16.30 12.27 2.80
CA LEU A 103 -17.61 11.70 2.46
C LEU A 103 -18.47 11.42 3.70
N GLY A 104 -17.87 11.34 4.90
CA GLY A 104 -18.57 11.08 6.14
C GLY A 104 -19.44 12.25 6.61
N GLU A 105 -20.36 11.93 7.49
CA GLU A 105 -21.18 12.89 8.21
C GLU A 105 -20.43 13.42 9.43
N ARG A 106 -20.36 14.73 9.56
CA ARG A 106 -19.78 15.39 10.73
C ARG A 106 -20.84 15.55 11.81
N VAL A 107 -20.57 15.03 12.99
CA VAL A 107 -21.45 15.09 14.16
C VAL A 107 -20.68 15.68 15.33
N ASP A 108 -21.33 16.59 16.09
CA ASP A 108 -20.78 17.12 17.34
C ASP A 108 -20.88 16.03 18.42
N ALA A 109 -19.82 15.93 19.22
CA ALA A 109 -19.72 14.91 20.25
C ALA A 109 -18.94 15.40 21.46
N VAL A 110 -19.09 14.71 22.59
CA VAL A 110 -18.41 15.04 23.85
C VAL A 110 -17.68 13.80 24.37
N VAL A 111 -16.44 13.98 24.80
CA VAL A 111 -15.68 12.90 25.43
C VAL A 111 -16.24 12.64 26.83
N VAL A 112 -16.85 11.47 27.02
CA VAL A 112 -17.43 11.06 28.31
C VAL A 112 -16.34 10.55 29.24
N THR A 113 -15.42 9.74 28.72
CA THR A 113 -14.33 9.14 29.49
C THR A 113 -13.10 8.98 28.59
N SER A 114 -11.96 9.36 29.11
CA SER A 114 -10.65 9.05 28.53
C SER A 114 -9.90 8.16 29.51
N ARG A 115 -9.40 7.03 29.04
CA ARG A 115 -8.62 6.07 29.84
C ARG A 115 -7.28 5.81 29.19
N GLU A 116 -6.25 5.96 30.01
CA GLU A 116 -4.91 5.48 29.69
C GLU A 116 -4.80 4.00 30.14
N TYR A 117 -4.29 3.15 29.27
CA TYR A 117 -3.96 1.77 29.62
C TYR A 117 -2.63 1.37 29.00
N ARG A 118 -1.97 0.39 29.62
CA ARG A 118 -0.75 -0.19 29.07
C ARG A 118 -1.07 -1.47 28.33
N ASN A 119 -0.57 -1.58 27.08
CA ASN A 119 -0.69 -2.82 26.34
C ASN A 119 0.26 -3.90 26.93
N ALA A 120 0.14 -5.14 26.42
CA ALA A 120 0.98 -6.26 26.85
C ALA A 120 2.51 -6.04 26.64
N LYS A 121 2.88 -5.07 25.81
CA LYS A 121 4.28 -4.66 25.55
C LYS A 121 4.76 -3.53 26.46
N GLY A 122 3.88 -2.99 27.32
CA GLY A 122 4.18 -1.88 28.23
C GLY A 122 3.99 -0.50 27.61
N ASP A 123 3.56 -0.40 26.33
CA ASP A 123 3.30 0.90 25.69
C ASP A 123 2.01 1.51 26.22
N THR A 124 2.04 2.81 26.50
CA THR A 124 0.86 3.58 26.85
C THR A 124 -0.08 3.72 25.64
N ARG A 125 -1.34 3.42 25.86
CA ARG A 125 -2.43 3.56 24.89
C ARG A 125 -3.59 4.29 25.50
N PHE A 126 -4.37 4.96 24.65
CA PHE A 126 -5.56 5.70 25.05
C PHE A 126 -6.80 5.08 24.45
N SER A 127 -7.90 5.06 25.22
CA SER A 127 -9.24 4.72 24.76
C SER A 127 -10.18 5.82 25.24
N CYS A 128 -10.95 6.38 24.31
CA CYS A 128 -11.92 7.41 24.56
C CYS A 128 -13.32 6.85 24.35
N ARG A 129 -14.21 7.08 25.33
CA ARG A 129 -15.65 6.92 25.10
C ARG A 129 -16.22 8.29 24.79
N VAL A 130 -16.84 8.39 23.63
CA VAL A 130 -17.39 9.64 23.10
C VAL A 130 -18.89 9.43 22.89
N SER A 131 -19.70 10.40 23.33
CA SER A 131 -21.15 10.41 23.07
C SER A 131 -21.45 11.52 22.06
N ASP A 132 -22.17 11.15 21.01
CA ASP A 132 -22.59 12.10 19.98
C ASP A 132 -23.88 12.84 20.37
N SER A 133 -24.31 13.77 19.55
CA SER A 133 -25.53 14.56 19.76
C SER A 133 -26.82 13.73 19.69
N SER A 134 -26.78 12.49 19.15
CA SER A 134 -27.91 11.54 19.17
C SER A 134 -27.99 10.72 20.46
N GLY A 135 -26.97 10.79 21.33
CA GLY A 135 -26.82 9.99 22.53
C GLY A 135 -26.16 8.62 22.28
N GLU A 136 -25.73 8.33 21.07
CA GLU A 136 -24.98 7.13 20.75
C GLU A 136 -23.55 7.23 21.31
N SER A 137 -23.07 6.16 21.96
CA SER A 137 -21.74 6.11 22.54
C SER A 137 -20.80 5.26 21.71
N HIS A 138 -19.64 5.82 21.36
CA HIS A 138 -18.59 5.15 20.59
C HIS A 138 -17.34 4.99 21.45
N GLU A 139 -16.72 3.81 21.38
CA GLU A 139 -15.41 3.59 22.00
C GLU A 139 -14.34 3.68 20.92
N LEU A 140 -13.43 4.65 21.06
CA LEU A 140 -12.41 4.98 20.10
C LEU A 140 -11.04 4.75 20.71
N ASP A 141 -10.11 4.26 19.92
CA ASP A 141 -8.72 4.03 20.28
C ASP A 141 -7.77 5.02 19.58
N ALA A 142 -6.48 4.85 19.78
CA ALA A 142 -5.46 5.66 19.14
C ALA A 142 -5.48 5.57 17.60
N LEU A 143 -6.00 4.47 17.02
CA LEU A 143 -6.16 4.33 15.57
C LEU A 143 -7.29 5.20 15.02
N ARG A 144 -8.18 5.65 15.88
CA ARG A 144 -9.31 6.56 15.60
C ARG A 144 -9.06 7.96 16.11
N ASN A 145 -7.78 8.31 16.28
CA ASN A 145 -7.31 9.64 16.73
C ASN A 145 -7.66 9.97 18.19
N CYS A 146 -7.90 8.95 19.05
CA CYS A 146 -8.02 9.18 20.50
C CYS A 146 -6.63 9.27 21.13
N TYR A 147 -6.27 10.47 21.59
CA TYR A 147 -5.03 10.77 22.31
C TYR A 147 -5.33 11.53 23.61
N ASP A 148 -4.34 11.65 24.51
CA ASP A 148 -4.42 12.33 25.81
C ASP A 148 -4.78 13.84 25.75
N ARG A 149 -4.98 14.39 24.58
CA ARG A 149 -5.19 15.82 24.39
C ARG A 149 -6.59 16.31 24.71
N VAL A 150 -7.56 15.42 24.88
CA VAL A 150 -8.95 15.79 25.10
C VAL A 150 -9.43 15.26 26.44
N PRO A 151 -9.62 16.14 27.45
CA PRO A 151 -10.13 15.73 28.76
C PRO A 151 -11.61 15.33 28.68
N PRO A 152 -12.09 14.53 29.64
CA PRO A 152 -13.53 14.31 29.80
C PRO A 152 -14.33 15.61 29.86
N GLY A 153 -15.45 15.70 29.14
CA GLY A 153 -16.22 16.90 28.92
C GLY A 153 -15.75 17.76 27.74
N GLY A 154 -14.64 17.43 27.13
CA GLY A 154 -14.13 18.13 25.94
C GLY A 154 -15.02 17.90 24.72
N HIS A 155 -15.26 18.97 23.96
CA HIS A 155 -15.97 18.90 22.69
C HIS A 155 -15.04 18.39 21.58
N VAL A 156 -15.56 17.48 20.77
CA VAL A 156 -14.89 16.90 19.62
C VAL A 156 -15.88 16.73 18.47
N PHE A 157 -15.35 16.49 17.30
CA PHE A 157 -16.15 16.18 16.13
C PHE A 157 -15.92 14.72 15.73
N LEU A 158 -16.99 14.01 15.42
CA LEU A 158 -16.96 12.67 14.86
C LEU A 158 -17.29 12.73 13.38
N PHE A 159 -16.46 12.11 12.57
CA PHE A 159 -16.78 11.83 11.17
C PHE A 159 -17.28 10.40 11.08
N LYS A 160 -18.58 10.23 10.88
CA LYS A 160 -19.25 8.93 10.83
C LYS A 160 -19.44 8.49 9.37
N ASP A 161 -19.25 7.21 9.12
CA ASP A 161 -19.59 6.64 7.82
C ASP A 161 -21.12 6.62 7.66
N ARG A 162 -21.62 7.17 6.55
CA ARG A 162 -23.06 7.18 6.22
C ARG A 162 -23.64 5.78 6.05
N LEU A 163 -22.81 4.81 5.69
CA LEU A 163 -23.21 3.41 5.50
C LEU A 163 -23.07 2.59 6.78
N GLY A 164 -22.47 3.15 7.84
CA GLY A 164 -22.24 2.48 9.11
C GLY A 164 -21.23 1.32 9.04
N GLY A 165 -20.43 1.26 7.99
CA GLY A 165 -19.45 0.18 7.78
C GLY A 165 -18.12 0.41 8.48
N LEU A 166 -17.79 1.66 8.81
CA LEU A 166 -16.52 2.05 9.43
C LEU A 166 -16.76 2.70 10.79
N ASP A 167 -15.84 2.45 11.72
CA ASP A 167 -15.86 3.15 13.01
C ASP A 167 -15.60 4.63 12.81
N PRO A 168 -16.23 5.51 13.64
CA PRO A 168 -16.07 6.94 13.52
C PRO A 168 -14.62 7.39 13.72
N TRP A 169 -14.24 8.48 13.07
CA TRP A 169 -12.97 9.17 13.25
C TRP A 169 -13.16 10.41 14.11
N MET A 170 -12.35 10.55 15.15
CA MET A 170 -12.42 11.71 16.05
C MET A 170 -11.46 12.80 15.57
N ASP A 171 -11.94 14.06 15.60
CA ASP A 171 -11.13 15.24 15.32
C ASP A 171 -11.45 16.34 16.33
N THR A 172 -10.45 17.10 16.78
CA THR A 172 -10.62 18.21 17.72
C THR A 172 -11.05 19.50 17.03
N ASP A 173 -10.58 19.71 15.82
CA ASP A 173 -10.77 20.97 15.08
C ASP A 173 -12.00 20.95 14.18
N GLY A 174 -12.56 19.76 13.92
CA GLY A 174 -13.73 19.57 13.06
C GLY A 174 -13.50 19.97 11.61
N GLY A 175 -12.27 20.24 11.23
CA GLY A 175 -11.86 20.55 9.87
C GLY A 175 -11.87 19.30 8.97
N ARG A 176 -12.17 19.49 7.69
CA ARG A 176 -12.05 18.43 6.68
C ARG A 176 -10.67 18.39 6.03
N ALA A 177 -9.68 19.04 6.64
CA ALA A 177 -8.31 19.04 6.15
C ALA A 177 -7.73 17.61 6.23
N LEU A 178 -7.17 17.15 5.13
CA LEU A 178 -6.51 15.85 5.05
C LEU A 178 -5.09 15.96 5.61
N ASP A 179 -4.57 14.88 6.17
CA ASP A 179 -3.16 14.83 6.58
C ASP A 179 -2.23 14.77 5.35
N PRO A 180 -1.52 15.87 5.03
CA PRO A 180 -0.64 15.90 3.86
C PRO A 180 0.57 14.97 4.01
N LEU A 181 1.03 14.73 5.25
CA LEU A 181 2.17 13.86 5.52
C LEU A 181 1.78 12.39 5.27
N GLY A 182 0.65 11.96 5.81
CA GLY A 182 0.14 10.61 5.62
C GLY A 182 -0.13 10.30 4.15
N LEU A 183 -0.77 11.23 3.43
CA LEU A 183 -1.00 11.10 1.99
C LEU A 183 0.31 11.09 1.20
N GLY A 184 1.29 11.91 1.60
CA GLY A 184 2.62 11.93 0.98
C GLY A 184 3.36 10.60 1.15
N ILE A 185 3.36 10.02 2.34
CA ILE A 185 3.95 8.70 2.61
C ILE A 185 3.24 7.62 1.78
N THR A 186 1.91 7.59 1.79
CA THR A 186 1.12 6.61 1.03
C THR A 186 1.39 6.71 -0.46
N GLY A 187 1.39 7.93 -1.02
CA GLY A 187 1.71 8.18 -2.42
C GLY A 187 3.14 7.75 -2.78
N SER A 188 4.11 8.04 -1.92
CA SER A 188 5.50 7.64 -2.12
C SER A 188 5.68 6.13 -2.11
N LEU A 189 5.01 5.41 -1.19
CA LEU A 189 5.02 3.94 -1.14
C LEU A 189 4.35 3.33 -2.37
N LEU A 190 3.24 3.91 -2.84
CA LEU A 190 2.55 3.46 -4.05
C LEU A 190 3.45 3.61 -5.28
N LEU A 191 4.13 4.75 -5.41
CA LEU A 191 5.10 4.98 -6.49
C LEU A 191 6.32 4.06 -6.37
N LEU A 192 6.80 3.81 -5.16
CA LEU A 192 7.92 2.90 -4.91
C LEU A 192 7.57 1.47 -5.35
N VAL A 193 6.44 0.93 -4.89
CA VAL A 193 6.00 -0.43 -5.22
C VAL A 193 5.68 -0.54 -6.71
N GLY A 194 4.83 0.34 -7.24
CA GLY A 194 4.43 0.35 -8.65
C GLY A 194 5.61 0.60 -9.58
N GLY A 195 6.45 1.59 -9.28
CA GLY A 195 7.65 1.92 -10.05
C GLY A 195 8.68 0.79 -10.05
N THR A 196 8.89 0.14 -8.90
CA THR A 196 9.80 -1.02 -8.80
C THR A 196 9.28 -2.20 -9.61
N MET A 197 7.98 -2.53 -9.51
CA MET A 197 7.35 -3.57 -10.33
C MET A 197 7.45 -3.25 -11.82
N PHE A 198 7.14 -2.03 -12.22
CA PHE A 198 7.23 -1.59 -13.61
C PHE A 198 8.65 -1.72 -14.14
N THR A 199 9.65 -1.15 -13.45
CA THR A 199 11.06 -1.17 -13.88
C THR A 199 11.65 -2.60 -13.88
N ALA A 200 11.30 -3.43 -12.91
CA ALA A 200 11.69 -4.83 -12.88
C ALA A 200 11.12 -5.59 -14.09
N GLY A 201 9.85 -5.32 -14.44
CA GLY A 201 9.20 -5.91 -15.59
C GLY A 201 9.81 -5.47 -16.95
N GLN A 202 10.29 -4.21 -17.03
CA GLN A 202 11.00 -3.73 -18.23
C GLN A 202 12.41 -4.33 -18.36
N ARG A 203 13.06 -4.63 -17.25
CA ARG A 203 14.43 -5.14 -17.20
C ARG A 203 14.49 -6.62 -16.87
N ARG A 204 13.55 -7.44 -17.36
CA ARG A 204 13.55 -8.90 -17.16
C ARG A 204 14.86 -9.49 -17.63
N ARG A 205 15.35 -10.47 -16.88
CA ARG A 205 16.48 -11.31 -17.31
C ARG A 205 15.95 -12.67 -17.76
N SER A 206 16.40 -13.12 -18.92
CA SER A 206 16.08 -14.48 -19.37
C SER A 206 17.01 -15.49 -18.68
N ASP A 207 16.57 -16.74 -18.59
CA ASP A 207 17.43 -17.83 -18.09
C ASP A 207 18.70 -17.99 -18.91
N ARG A 208 18.66 -17.66 -20.20
CA ARG A 208 19.82 -17.64 -21.08
C ARG A 208 20.84 -16.59 -20.66
N ASP A 209 20.38 -15.39 -20.27
CA ASP A 209 21.25 -14.30 -19.81
C ASP A 209 21.92 -14.66 -18.49
N LEU A 210 21.20 -15.31 -17.58
CA LEU A 210 21.74 -15.78 -16.30
C LEU A 210 22.77 -16.89 -16.53
N HIS A 211 22.49 -17.85 -17.41
CA HIS A 211 23.41 -18.92 -17.76
C HIS A 211 24.67 -18.36 -18.40
N ALA A 212 24.54 -17.43 -19.34
CA ALA A 212 25.67 -16.76 -19.98
C ALA A 212 26.54 -15.99 -18.99
N GLU A 213 25.89 -15.27 -18.03
CA GLU A 213 26.59 -14.56 -16.94
C GLU A 213 27.34 -15.54 -16.02
N HIS A 214 26.71 -16.66 -15.66
CA HIS A 214 27.34 -17.70 -14.85
C HIS A 214 28.57 -18.29 -15.54
N LEU A 215 28.46 -18.63 -16.82
CA LEU A 215 29.61 -19.14 -17.61
C LEU A 215 30.74 -18.13 -17.74
N ARG A 216 30.39 -16.84 -17.83
CA ARG A 216 31.38 -15.76 -17.90
C ARG A 216 32.14 -15.56 -16.57
N LYS A 217 31.45 -15.71 -15.43
CA LYS A 217 32.07 -15.56 -14.09
C LYS A 217 32.86 -16.75 -13.61
N HIS A 218 32.39 -17.97 -13.94
CA HIS A 218 32.95 -19.19 -13.37
C HIS A 218 33.63 -20.08 -14.43
N GLY A 219 33.57 -19.70 -15.70
CA GLY A 219 34.03 -20.51 -16.80
C GLY A 219 33.16 -21.73 -17.04
N PRO A 220 33.40 -22.47 -18.16
CA PRO A 220 32.66 -23.68 -18.44
C PRO A 220 33.04 -24.80 -17.45
N PRO A 221 32.06 -25.64 -17.01
CA PRO A 221 32.22 -26.61 -15.91
C PRO A 221 33.31 -27.66 -16.12
N TRP A 222 33.78 -27.84 -17.36
CA TRP A 222 34.86 -28.78 -17.73
C TRP A 222 36.26 -28.19 -17.53
N ARG A 223 36.42 -26.89 -17.26
CA ARG A 223 37.72 -26.26 -16.95
C ARG A 223 38.22 -26.51 -15.52
N SER A 224 37.36 -26.90 -14.60
CA SER A 224 37.71 -27.13 -13.19
C SER A 224 38.27 -28.54 -12.87
N ARG A 225 38.47 -29.43 -13.89
CA ARG A 225 38.99 -30.79 -13.69
C ARG A 225 40.43 -30.98 -14.19
N ARG A 226 41.26 -29.97 -14.09
CA ARG A 226 42.70 -30.14 -14.26
C ARG A 226 43.46 -29.71 -13.02
#